data_018335e1815897bf6b69166ed2907557
#
_entry.id   018335e1815897bf6b69166ed2907557
#
_cell.length_a   1.000
_cell.length_b   1.000
_cell.length_c   1.000
_cell.angle_alpha   90.00
_cell.angle_beta   90.00
_cell.angle_gamma   90.00
#
_symmetry.space_group_name_H-M   'P 1'
#
loop_
_entity.id
_entity.type
_entity.pdbx_description
1 polymer ?
#
loop_
_entity_poly.entity_id
_entity_poly.type
_entity_poly.pdbx_seq_one_letter_code
_entity_poly.pdbx_strand_id
1 'polypeptide(L)'
;RKAKIADPADNKITGISSDGYTTQSKITFTAVGAGMDNESPGKGDVRYVPYNWKVINTNSWSSAPYTAAFGITKAGTYTLTVTFDRQKYNGSEWKNTGEQDTKQVNFSITQAQTVTATPTPQPNGASAKTAVKTGDTTNITPFVIILAIAAGCVVGVVVYKRRKK
;
A
#
# COMPACT_ATOMS: atom_id res chain seq x y z
N ARG A 1 -34.96 -3.82 -17.00
CA ARG A 1 -33.97 -4.16 -15.96
C ARG A 1 -34.09 -3.18 -14.78
N LYS A 2 -34.14 -3.68 -13.55
CA LYS A 2 -34.09 -2.84 -12.33
C LYS A 2 -32.65 -2.29 -12.18
N ALA A 3 -32.53 -1.01 -11.81
CA ALA A 3 -31.22 -0.40 -11.55
C ALA A 3 -30.53 -1.07 -10.35
N LYS A 4 -29.22 -1.28 -10.44
CA LYS A 4 -28.36 -1.74 -9.34
C LYS A 4 -27.95 -0.49 -8.51
N ILE A 5 -28.37 -0.44 -7.28
CA ILE A 5 -27.98 0.66 -6.36
C ILE A 5 -26.97 0.13 -5.38
N ALA A 6 -25.73 0.59 -5.50
CA ALA A 6 -24.68 0.24 -4.55
C ALA A 6 -24.97 0.83 -3.17
N ASP A 7 -24.71 0.05 -2.12
CA ASP A 7 -24.84 0.49 -0.73
C ASP A 7 -23.52 1.16 -0.29
N PRO A 8 -23.55 2.41 0.23
CA PRO A 8 -22.35 3.05 0.76
C PRO A 8 -21.72 2.29 1.94
N ALA A 9 -22.49 1.44 2.64
CA ALA A 9 -21.95 0.59 3.69
C ALA A 9 -20.85 -0.37 3.18
N ASP A 10 -20.88 -0.73 1.89
CA ASP A 10 -19.91 -1.60 1.25
C ASP A 10 -18.62 -0.88 0.81
N ASN A 11 -18.53 0.45 0.96
CA ASN A 11 -17.28 1.18 0.74
C ASN A 11 -16.23 0.73 1.76
N LYS A 12 -15.00 0.45 1.31
CA LYS A 12 -13.94 -0.14 2.15
C LYS A 12 -12.61 0.59 1.98
N ILE A 13 -11.87 0.68 3.08
CA ILE A 13 -10.42 1.00 3.07
C ILE A 13 -9.68 -0.28 3.44
N THR A 14 -8.69 -0.66 2.65
CA THR A 14 -7.88 -1.87 2.81
C THR A 14 -6.38 -1.55 2.75
N GLY A 15 -5.52 -2.53 3.00
CA GLY A 15 -4.08 -2.36 2.95
C GLY A 15 -3.49 -1.79 4.25
N ILE A 16 -4.26 -1.83 5.35
CA ILE A 16 -3.78 -1.39 6.66
C ILE A 16 -3.04 -2.54 7.31
N SER A 17 -1.79 -2.27 7.71
CA SER A 17 -1.00 -3.25 8.47
C SER A 17 -1.51 -3.37 9.89
N SER A 18 -1.79 -4.61 10.34
CA SER A 18 -2.11 -4.91 11.74
C SER A 18 -0.96 -4.57 12.69
N ASP A 19 0.28 -4.67 12.20
CA ASP A 19 1.50 -4.39 12.98
C ASP A 19 1.85 -2.89 13.01
N GLY A 20 1.07 -2.06 12.31
CA GLY A 20 1.34 -0.65 12.13
C GLY A 20 2.48 -0.39 11.12
N TYR A 21 3.07 0.79 11.24
CA TYR A 21 4.12 1.28 10.36
C TYR A 21 5.26 1.91 11.18
N THR A 22 6.40 2.14 10.55
CA THR A 22 7.49 2.93 11.14
C THR A 22 7.62 4.28 10.44
N THR A 23 8.36 5.21 11.05
CA THR A 23 8.66 6.53 10.46
C THR A 23 9.44 6.48 9.13
N GLN A 24 9.93 5.31 8.74
CA GLN A 24 10.60 5.06 7.45
C GLN A 24 9.73 4.29 6.45
N SER A 25 8.53 3.87 6.85
CA SER A 25 7.64 3.12 5.98
C SER A 25 7.05 4.00 4.89
N LYS A 26 7.00 3.47 3.66
CA LYS A 26 6.09 3.97 2.64
C LYS A 26 4.71 3.36 2.89
N ILE A 27 3.76 4.18 3.30
CA ILE A 27 2.42 3.73 3.68
C ILE A 27 1.53 3.79 2.44
N THR A 28 0.91 2.68 2.09
CA THR A 28 0.00 2.61 0.94
C THR A 28 -1.33 2.02 1.39
N PHE A 29 -2.42 2.71 1.07
CA PHE A 29 -3.79 2.26 1.32
C PHE A 29 -4.53 2.08 0.00
N THR A 30 -5.50 1.17 -0.01
CA THR A 30 -6.42 0.96 -1.13
C THR A 30 -7.85 1.23 -0.66
N ALA A 31 -8.62 1.93 -1.47
CA ALA A 31 -10.06 2.10 -1.25
C ALA A 31 -10.84 1.42 -2.38
N VAL A 32 -11.89 0.73 -2.00
CA VAL A 32 -12.81 0.08 -2.91
C VAL A 32 -14.20 0.67 -2.68
N GLY A 33 -14.70 1.37 -3.69
CA GLY A 33 -16.07 1.92 -3.67
C GLY A 33 -17.09 0.84 -4.04
N ALA A 34 -18.23 0.89 -3.39
CA ALA A 34 -19.34 0.00 -3.67
C ALA A 34 -19.81 0.11 -5.14
N GLY A 35 -20.00 -1.00 -5.80
CA GLY A 35 -20.46 -1.08 -7.18
C GLY A 35 -19.42 -0.70 -8.25
N MET A 36 -18.14 -0.55 -7.88
CA MET A 36 -17.05 -0.28 -8.84
C MET A 36 -16.74 -1.47 -9.76
N ASP A 37 -17.10 -2.67 -9.36
CA ASP A 37 -16.98 -3.93 -10.11
C ASP A 37 -18.06 -4.10 -11.19
N ASN A 38 -18.96 -3.14 -11.36
CA ASN A 38 -20.03 -3.20 -12.35
C ASN A 38 -19.50 -2.86 -13.76
N GLU A 39 -19.00 -3.88 -14.47
CA GLU A 39 -18.44 -3.75 -15.83
C GLU A 39 -19.48 -3.50 -16.92
N SER A 40 -20.76 -3.76 -16.65
CA SER A 40 -21.85 -3.60 -17.61
C SER A 40 -22.98 -2.76 -17.02
N PRO A 41 -22.75 -1.45 -16.81
CA PRO A 41 -23.72 -0.60 -16.16
C PRO A 41 -24.95 -0.35 -17.04
N GLY A 42 -26.11 -0.32 -16.41
CA GLY A 42 -27.37 0.10 -17.04
C GLY A 42 -27.83 1.46 -16.51
N LYS A 43 -28.64 2.16 -17.28
CA LYS A 43 -29.19 3.45 -16.90
C LYS A 43 -29.83 3.40 -15.51
N GLY A 44 -29.39 4.29 -14.63
CA GLY A 44 -29.86 4.37 -13.26
C GLY A 44 -29.01 3.62 -12.24
N ASP A 45 -28.04 2.78 -12.67
CA ASP A 45 -27.12 2.13 -11.74
C ASP A 45 -26.31 3.17 -10.95
N VAL A 46 -25.97 2.83 -9.72
CA VAL A 46 -25.23 3.68 -8.79
C VAL A 46 -23.98 2.98 -8.32
N ARG A 47 -22.89 3.72 -8.21
CA ARG A 47 -21.61 3.30 -7.61
C ARG A 47 -21.01 4.41 -6.76
N TYR A 48 -20.02 4.05 -5.97
CA TYR A 48 -19.18 4.99 -5.22
C TYR A 48 -17.74 4.88 -5.68
N VAL A 49 -17.06 6.03 -5.86
CA VAL A 49 -15.66 6.09 -6.33
C VAL A 49 -14.83 6.90 -5.35
N PRO A 50 -13.72 6.35 -4.81
CA PRO A 50 -12.81 7.12 -3.96
C PRO A 50 -12.25 8.31 -4.72
N TYR A 51 -12.24 9.46 -4.10
CA TYR A 51 -11.82 10.68 -4.78
C TYR A 51 -10.96 11.57 -3.91
N ASN A 52 -11.12 11.56 -2.59
CA ASN A 52 -10.34 12.39 -1.68
C ASN A 52 -9.86 11.58 -0.47
N TRP A 53 -8.57 11.62 -0.23
CA TRP A 53 -7.88 10.96 0.87
C TRP A 53 -7.21 12.01 1.74
N LYS A 54 -7.41 11.94 3.03
CA LYS A 54 -6.78 12.87 3.96
C LYS A 54 -6.36 12.14 5.24
N VAL A 55 -5.12 12.37 5.65
CA VAL A 55 -4.67 11.99 6.99
C VAL A 55 -4.88 13.16 7.91
N ILE A 56 -5.81 13.01 8.86
CA ILE A 56 -6.23 14.06 9.79
C ILE A 56 -5.03 14.56 10.62
N ASN A 57 -4.97 15.87 10.87
CA ASN A 57 -3.90 16.56 11.57
C ASN A 57 -2.52 16.50 10.87
N THR A 58 -2.53 16.26 9.56
CA THR A 58 -1.35 16.36 8.71
C THR A 58 -1.68 17.13 7.43
N ASN A 59 -0.64 17.46 6.65
CA ASN A 59 -0.81 18.01 5.30
C ASN A 59 -0.87 16.93 4.21
N SER A 60 -0.95 15.65 4.62
CA SER A 60 -0.97 14.52 3.67
C SER A 60 -2.37 14.34 3.10
N TRP A 61 -2.47 14.44 1.79
CA TRP A 61 -3.71 14.24 1.04
C TRP A 61 -3.44 13.60 -0.33
N SER A 62 -4.47 13.05 -0.96
CA SER A 62 -4.42 12.50 -2.31
C SER A 62 -5.80 12.59 -2.96
N SER A 63 -5.84 12.64 -4.28
CA SER A 63 -7.06 12.51 -5.10
C SER A 63 -7.09 11.21 -5.92
N ALA A 64 -6.22 10.25 -5.59
CA ALA A 64 -6.13 8.98 -6.30
C ALA A 64 -7.45 8.19 -6.25
N PRO A 65 -7.90 7.59 -7.37
CA PRO A 65 -9.22 6.91 -7.41
C PRO A 65 -9.23 5.52 -6.76
N TYR A 66 -8.07 4.91 -6.44
CA TYR A 66 -8.00 3.54 -5.93
C TYR A 66 -6.97 3.34 -4.83
N THR A 67 -5.76 3.85 -5.02
CA THR A 67 -4.63 3.63 -4.12
C THR A 67 -3.92 4.95 -3.86
N ALA A 68 -3.68 5.25 -2.60
CA ALA A 68 -2.92 6.43 -2.19
C ALA A 68 -1.72 6.02 -1.33
N ALA A 69 -0.59 6.69 -1.53
CA ALA A 69 0.63 6.51 -0.76
C ALA A 69 0.96 7.77 0.02
N PHE A 70 1.39 7.59 1.28
CA PHE A 70 1.74 8.69 2.17
C PHE A 70 3.12 8.46 2.78
N GLY A 71 3.89 9.53 2.95
CA GLY A 71 5.13 9.56 3.70
C GLY A 71 4.92 10.35 4.98
N ILE A 72 4.74 9.67 6.12
CA ILE A 72 4.58 10.30 7.42
C ILE A 72 5.77 9.93 8.29
N THR A 73 6.58 10.92 8.63
CA THR A 73 7.88 10.74 9.30
C THR A 73 7.82 10.93 10.82
N LYS A 74 6.66 11.24 11.38
CA LYS A 74 6.47 11.42 12.82
C LYS A 74 5.70 10.24 13.41
N ALA A 75 6.20 9.67 14.50
CA ALA A 75 5.50 8.63 15.24
C ALA A 75 4.22 9.17 15.87
N GLY A 76 3.18 8.34 15.90
CA GLY A 76 1.88 8.70 16.46
C GLY A 76 0.75 7.82 15.96
N THR A 77 -0.46 8.10 16.42
CA THR A 77 -1.70 7.49 15.90
C THR A 77 -2.38 8.49 14.98
N TYR A 78 -2.82 8.01 13.83
CA TYR A 78 -3.39 8.82 12.76
C TYR A 78 -4.74 8.26 12.33
N THR A 79 -5.59 9.12 11.78
CA THR A 79 -6.85 8.75 11.16
C THR A 79 -6.77 9.07 9.68
N LEU A 80 -6.94 8.06 8.84
CA LEU A 80 -7.17 8.22 7.40
C LEU A 80 -8.65 8.39 7.15
N THR A 81 -9.02 9.41 6.40
CA THR A 81 -10.38 9.63 5.91
C THR A 81 -10.37 9.50 4.40
N VAL A 82 -11.30 8.73 3.85
CA VAL A 82 -11.52 8.60 2.41
C VAL A 82 -12.94 9.03 2.10
N THR A 83 -13.09 9.98 1.19
CA THR A 83 -14.37 10.42 0.65
C THR A 83 -14.64 9.73 -0.67
N PHE A 84 -15.84 9.21 -0.83
CA PHE A 84 -16.32 8.51 -2.02
C PHE A 84 -17.40 9.35 -2.68
N ASP A 85 -17.21 9.70 -3.95
CA ASP A 85 -18.25 10.35 -4.75
C ASP A 85 -19.29 9.34 -5.20
N ARG A 86 -20.54 9.64 -4.96
CA ARG A 86 -21.66 8.87 -5.51
C ARG A 86 -21.86 9.22 -6.97
N GLN A 87 -21.82 8.20 -7.83
CA GLN A 87 -22.04 8.33 -9.25
C GLN A 87 -23.26 7.55 -9.71
N LYS A 88 -23.97 8.10 -10.68
CA LYS A 88 -25.11 7.45 -11.35
C LYS A 88 -24.84 7.32 -12.83
N TYR A 89 -25.12 6.15 -13.40
CA TYR A 89 -24.98 5.90 -14.82
C TYR A 89 -26.19 6.45 -15.58
N ASN A 90 -25.95 7.32 -16.57
CA ASN A 90 -27.02 7.96 -17.32
C ASN A 90 -27.46 7.15 -18.57
N GLY A 91 -26.75 6.06 -18.87
CA GLY A 91 -26.94 5.22 -20.07
C GLY A 91 -25.76 5.28 -21.02
N SER A 92 -24.84 6.26 -20.84
CA SER A 92 -23.63 6.42 -21.66
C SER A 92 -22.37 6.56 -20.79
N GLU A 93 -22.48 7.24 -19.65
CA GLU A 93 -21.36 7.52 -18.77
C GLU A 93 -21.80 7.63 -17.31
N TRP A 94 -20.83 7.52 -16.38
CA TRP A 94 -21.01 7.77 -14.97
C TRP A 94 -20.94 9.27 -14.69
N LYS A 95 -21.93 9.81 -13.99
CA LYS A 95 -22.01 11.22 -13.57
C LYS A 95 -22.04 11.31 -12.05
N ASN A 96 -21.25 12.22 -11.48
CA ASN A 96 -21.35 12.54 -10.06
C ASN A 96 -22.74 13.11 -9.73
N THR A 97 -23.30 12.65 -8.61
CA THR A 97 -24.62 13.12 -8.13
C THR A 97 -24.50 14.32 -7.20
N GLY A 98 -23.30 14.64 -6.71
CA GLY A 98 -23.04 15.61 -5.66
C GLY A 98 -23.16 15.03 -4.24
N GLU A 99 -23.66 13.80 -4.11
CA GLU A 99 -23.69 13.08 -2.83
C GLU A 99 -22.37 12.37 -2.58
N GLN A 100 -21.97 12.29 -1.32
CA GLN A 100 -20.71 11.67 -0.90
C GLN A 100 -20.92 10.74 0.30
N ASP A 101 -20.06 9.74 0.42
CA ASP A 101 -19.90 8.92 1.62
C ASP A 101 -18.46 9.03 2.12
N THR A 102 -18.25 8.84 3.42
CA THR A 102 -16.92 8.96 4.03
C THR A 102 -16.64 7.77 4.93
N LYS A 103 -15.47 7.16 4.76
CA LYS A 103 -14.94 6.12 5.64
C LYS A 103 -13.70 6.59 6.34
N GLN A 104 -13.51 6.10 7.56
CA GLN A 104 -12.34 6.40 8.38
C GLN A 104 -11.70 5.14 8.91
N VAL A 105 -10.38 5.17 9.07
CA VAL A 105 -9.62 4.11 9.70
C VAL A 105 -8.44 4.69 10.46
N ASN A 106 -8.14 4.11 11.62
CA ASN A 106 -6.97 4.48 12.41
C ASN A 106 -5.80 3.58 12.09
N PHE A 107 -4.60 4.16 12.13
CA PHE A 107 -3.34 3.42 12.00
C PHE A 107 -2.27 4.07 12.88
N SER A 108 -1.22 3.32 13.22
CA SER A 108 -0.13 3.78 14.06
C SER A 108 1.19 3.79 13.31
N ILE A 109 2.03 4.76 13.66
CA ILE A 109 3.41 4.88 13.18
C ILE A 109 4.32 4.90 14.42
N THR A 110 5.26 3.99 14.49
CA THR A 110 6.29 3.94 15.53
C THR A 110 7.60 4.51 15.03
N GLN A 111 8.47 4.94 15.94
CA GLN A 111 9.83 5.35 15.57
C GLN A 111 10.59 4.15 15.00
N ALA A 112 11.22 4.33 13.84
CA ALA A 112 12.13 3.31 13.33
C ALA A 112 13.30 3.14 14.32
N GLN A 113 13.63 1.89 14.66
CA GLN A 113 14.79 1.62 15.50
C GLN A 113 16.07 1.84 14.68
N THR A 114 16.88 2.79 15.11
CA THR A 114 18.28 2.87 14.68
C THR A 114 19.05 1.80 15.46
N VAL A 115 19.46 0.73 14.80
CA VAL A 115 20.46 -0.18 15.36
C VAL A 115 21.78 0.59 15.43
N THR A 116 22.07 1.18 16.59
CA THR A 116 23.40 1.69 16.87
C THR A 116 24.31 0.47 16.93
N ALA A 117 25.21 0.36 15.95
CA ALA A 117 26.26 -0.66 16.01
C ALA A 117 26.99 -0.46 17.34
N THR A 118 26.92 -1.45 18.21
CA THR A 118 27.71 -1.48 19.44
C THR A 118 29.17 -1.39 19.02
N PRO A 119 29.95 -0.38 19.47
CA PRO A 119 31.36 -0.31 19.12
C PRO A 119 32.02 -1.59 19.61
N THR A 120 32.63 -2.34 18.69
CA THR A 120 33.47 -3.50 19.02
C THR A 120 34.55 -3.01 20.00
N PRO A 121 34.70 -3.63 21.18
CA PRO A 121 35.79 -3.27 22.09
C PRO A 121 37.11 -3.40 21.37
N GLN A 122 37.86 -2.31 21.27
CA GLN A 122 39.21 -2.32 20.74
C GLN A 122 40.10 -3.17 21.67
N PRO A 123 40.75 -4.23 21.19
CA PRO A 123 41.63 -4.97 22.09
C PRO A 123 42.89 -4.14 22.38
N ASN A 124 43.05 -3.73 23.64
CA ASN A 124 44.31 -3.27 24.13
C ASN A 124 45.34 -4.42 24.06
N GLY A 125 46.42 -4.14 23.44
CA GLY A 125 47.52 -4.98 23.01
C GLY A 125 47.90 -6.19 23.89
N ALA A 126 48.06 -7.30 23.22
CA ALA A 126 49.13 -8.28 23.42
C ALA A 126 49.08 -9.29 22.25
N SER A 127 50.24 -9.58 21.71
CA SER A 127 50.44 -10.50 20.58
C SER A 127 49.93 -11.91 20.85
N ALA A 128 49.03 -12.40 19.97
CA ALA A 128 48.94 -13.82 19.68
C ALA A 128 48.30 -13.99 18.27
N LYS A 129 49.04 -14.64 17.39
CA LYS A 129 48.57 -15.09 16.09
C LYS A 129 47.43 -16.08 16.26
N THR A 130 46.22 -15.65 15.96
CA THR A 130 45.12 -16.60 15.73
C THR A 130 44.25 -16.00 14.62
N ALA A 131 44.08 -16.77 13.55
CA ALA A 131 43.30 -16.38 12.40
C ALA A 131 41.88 -15.98 12.84
N VAL A 132 41.51 -14.72 12.62
CA VAL A 132 40.16 -14.23 12.84
C VAL A 132 39.29 -14.80 11.72
N LYS A 133 38.45 -15.76 12.06
CA LYS A 133 37.39 -16.24 11.21
C LYS A 133 36.31 -15.11 11.17
N THR A 134 36.37 -14.27 10.15
CA THR A 134 35.31 -13.30 9.86
C THR A 134 34.10 -14.09 9.39
N GLY A 135 33.26 -14.52 10.34
CA GLY A 135 31.95 -15.08 10.08
C GLY A 135 30.97 -13.93 9.94
N ASP A 136 30.84 -13.37 8.75
CA ASP A 136 29.67 -12.57 8.41
C ASP A 136 28.47 -13.51 8.37
N THR A 137 27.65 -13.46 9.42
CA THR A 137 26.40 -14.23 9.53
C THR A 137 25.21 -13.48 8.93
N THR A 138 25.47 -12.58 7.98
CA THR A 138 24.41 -11.95 7.20
C THR A 138 23.68 -13.04 6.43
N ASN A 139 22.47 -13.34 6.86
CA ASN A 139 21.62 -14.32 6.20
C ASN A 139 21.15 -13.76 4.84
N ILE A 140 21.93 -14.03 3.79
CA ILE A 140 21.65 -13.57 2.41
C ILE A 140 20.56 -14.40 1.72
N THR A 141 20.05 -15.45 2.37
CA THR A 141 19.03 -16.36 1.82
C THR A 141 17.80 -15.62 1.26
N PRO A 142 17.22 -14.60 1.93
CA PRO A 142 16.08 -13.88 1.37
C PRO A 142 16.39 -13.11 0.09
N PHE A 143 17.61 -12.58 -0.04
CA PHE A 143 18.03 -11.85 -1.25
C PHE A 143 18.25 -12.76 -2.46
N VAL A 144 18.76 -13.97 -2.24
CA VAL A 144 18.94 -14.97 -3.30
C VAL A 144 17.60 -15.45 -3.84
N ILE A 145 16.60 -15.64 -2.98
CA ILE A 145 15.24 -16.05 -3.39
C ILE A 145 14.58 -14.96 -4.23
N ILE A 146 14.69 -13.69 -3.84
CA ILE A 146 14.13 -12.57 -4.61
C ILE A 146 14.76 -12.46 -5.99
N LEU A 147 16.08 -12.63 -6.09
CA LEU A 147 16.80 -12.58 -7.37
C LEU A 147 16.39 -13.74 -8.30
N ALA A 148 16.20 -14.94 -7.76
CA ALA A 148 15.75 -16.10 -8.53
C ALA A 148 14.34 -15.93 -9.12
N ILE A 149 13.42 -15.33 -8.37
CA ILE A 149 12.05 -15.05 -8.83
C ILE A 149 12.08 -14.00 -9.96
N ALA A 150 12.88 -12.94 -9.83
CA ALA A 150 13.00 -11.91 -10.86
C ALA A 150 13.57 -12.48 -12.18
N ALA A 151 14.59 -13.33 -12.12
CA ALA A 151 15.16 -13.99 -13.30
C ALA A 151 14.15 -14.95 -13.96
N GLY A 152 13.35 -15.69 -13.18
CA GLY A 152 12.33 -16.59 -13.69
C GLY A 152 11.22 -15.87 -14.48
N CYS A 153 10.79 -14.70 -14.02
CA CYS A 153 9.78 -13.88 -14.70
C CYS A 153 10.26 -13.38 -16.07
N VAL A 154 11.52 -12.95 -16.18
CA VAL A 154 12.08 -12.45 -17.45
C VAL A 154 12.17 -13.57 -18.48
N VAL A 155 12.65 -14.76 -18.08
CA VAL A 155 12.76 -15.93 -18.96
C VAL A 155 11.36 -16.39 -19.42
N GLY A 156 10.39 -16.42 -18.52
CA GLY A 156 9.00 -16.78 -18.83
C GLY A 156 8.37 -15.89 -19.90
N VAL A 157 8.55 -14.57 -19.81
CA VAL A 157 8.04 -13.61 -20.80
C VAL A 157 8.71 -13.76 -22.16
N VAL A 158 10.02 -13.99 -22.18
CA VAL A 158 10.77 -14.19 -23.44
C VAL A 158 10.35 -15.47 -24.15
N VAL A 159 10.21 -16.58 -23.42
CA VAL A 159 9.75 -17.87 -23.97
C VAL A 159 8.31 -17.78 -24.48
N TYR A 160 7.42 -17.11 -23.74
CA TYR A 160 6.04 -16.89 -24.15
C TYR A 160 5.95 -16.08 -25.45
N LYS A 161 6.73 -15.00 -25.60
CA LYS A 161 6.77 -14.22 -26.84
C LYS A 161 7.33 -15.00 -28.05
N ARG A 162 8.29 -15.91 -27.83
CA ARG A 162 8.86 -16.73 -28.92
C ARG A 162 7.93 -17.82 -29.41
N ARG A 163 7.00 -18.30 -28.57
CA ARG A 163 6.00 -19.33 -28.97
C ARG A 163 4.79 -18.78 -29.71
N LYS A 164 4.62 -17.44 -29.75
CA LYS A 164 3.50 -16.77 -30.45
C LYS A 164 3.91 -16.19 -31.84
N LYS A 165 5.11 -16.44 -32.31
CA LYS A 165 5.55 -16.24 -33.68
C LYS A 165 5.67 -17.65 -34.33
#